data_7166f4c9a171b271847eb79b492ebbd4
#
_entry.id   7166f4c9a171b271847eb79b492ebbd4
#
_cell.length_a   1.000
_cell.length_b   1.000
_cell.length_c   1.000
_cell.angle_alpha   90.00
_cell.angle_beta   90.00
_cell.angle_gamma   90.00
#
_symmetry.space_group_name_H-M   'P 1'
#
loop_
_entity.id
_entity.type
_entity.pdbx_description
1 polymer ?
#
loop_
_entity_poly.entity_id
_entity_poly.type
_entity_poly.pdbx_seq_one_letter_code
_entity_poly.pdbx_strand_id
1 'polypeptide(L)'
;MKQKAFTLIELLVVVAIIGILAAVGVVAYNGYTSAAKVNSSKTIHKNVVKSMSAEIKKCDLGQELILKYSFSKATGKITYTNDLCPFVISNNVSQMAQSIIYHFNAPPTCNPHGLLDGSGNCQQAVSGAGAGTIGNGKLGETQVIVSGGKIIIDTKVKDGEVLNNSIQLQ
;
A
#
# COMPACT_ATOMS: atom_id res chain seq x y z
N MET A 1 35.02 19.05 48.76
CA MET A 1 34.02 19.38 47.74
C MET A 1 32.63 19.26 48.34
N LYS A 2 31.80 20.34 48.35
CA LYS A 2 30.42 20.24 48.84
C LYS A 2 29.56 19.60 47.75
N GLN A 3 29.08 18.39 47.96
CA GLN A 3 28.10 17.77 47.08
C GLN A 3 26.75 18.49 47.24
N LYS A 4 26.26 19.10 46.17
CA LYS A 4 24.89 19.65 46.13
C LYS A 4 23.93 18.47 45.97
N ALA A 5 23.15 18.17 47.01
CA ALA A 5 22.08 17.17 46.91
C ALA A 5 20.85 17.80 46.30
N PHE A 6 20.15 17.08 45.44
CA PHE A 6 18.86 17.49 44.86
C PHE A 6 17.79 17.53 45.96
N THR A 7 16.95 18.53 45.93
CA THR A 7 15.79 18.64 46.80
C THR A 7 14.64 17.75 46.28
N LEU A 8 13.84 17.23 47.22
CA LEU A 8 12.70 16.39 46.90
C LEU A 8 11.66 17.12 46.02
N ILE A 9 11.51 18.43 46.23
CA ILE A 9 10.58 19.26 45.45
C ILE A 9 11.05 19.47 44.00
N GLU A 10 12.37 19.63 43.76
CA GLU A 10 12.93 19.72 42.41
C GLU A 10 12.63 18.45 41.60
N LEU A 11 12.78 17.28 42.22
CA LEU A 11 12.47 16.01 41.54
C LEU A 11 10.97 15.88 41.26
N LEU A 12 10.11 16.27 42.21
CA LEU A 12 8.66 16.17 42.09
C LEU A 12 8.12 17.06 40.96
N VAL A 13 8.62 18.30 40.83
CA VAL A 13 8.24 19.22 39.77
C VAL A 13 8.66 18.68 38.39
N VAL A 14 9.86 18.13 38.28
CA VAL A 14 10.35 17.56 37.00
C VAL A 14 9.48 16.40 36.56
N VAL A 15 9.16 15.44 37.42
CA VAL A 15 8.32 14.30 37.04
C VAL A 15 6.89 14.71 36.71
N ALA A 16 6.36 15.73 37.37
CA ALA A 16 5.04 16.29 37.05
C ALA A 16 5.02 16.90 35.65
N ILE A 17 6.03 17.68 35.27
CA ILE A 17 6.15 18.28 33.94
C ILE A 17 6.30 17.20 32.86
N ILE A 18 7.17 16.20 33.08
CA ILE A 18 7.35 15.08 32.15
C ILE A 18 6.03 14.31 31.97
N GLY A 19 5.29 14.09 33.06
CA GLY A 19 4.00 13.41 33.01
C GLY A 19 2.98 14.13 32.14
N ILE A 20 2.87 15.45 32.28
CA ILE A 20 1.97 16.27 31.45
C ILE A 20 2.40 16.24 29.97
N LEU A 21 3.68 16.44 29.70
CA LEU A 21 4.21 16.43 28.32
C LEU A 21 4.03 15.06 27.66
N ALA A 22 4.26 13.97 28.38
CA ALA A 22 4.05 12.62 27.87
C ALA A 22 2.58 12.36 27.52
N ALA A 23 1.64 12.80 28.38
CA ALA A 23 0.21 12.61 28.13
C ALA A 23 -0.26 13.30 26.84
N VAL A 24 0.16 14.55 26.62
CA VAL A 24 -0.17 15.30 25.40
C VAL A 24 0.55 14.72 24.19
N GLY A 25 1.82 14.35 24.35
CA GLY A 25 2.65 13.80 23.27
C GLY A 25 2.10 12.51 22.67
N VAL A 26 1.59 11.58 23.50
CA VAL A 26 1.03 10.30 23.02
C VAL A 26 -0.21 10.52 22.16
N VAL A 27 -1.11 11.42 22.56
CA VAL A 27 -2.34 11.69 21.77
C VAL A 27 -2.00 12.33 20.42
N ALA A 28 -1.10 13.31 20.41
CA ALA A 28 -0.65 13.95 19.17
C ALA A 28 0.07 12.96 18.23
N TYR A 29 0.93 12.10 18.77
CA TYR A 29 1.65 11.09 18.02
C TYR A 29 0.70 10.08 17.35
N ASN A 30 -0.30 9.59 18.07
CA ASN A 30 -1.29 8.65 17.53
C ASN A 30 -2.11 9.28 16.39
N GLY A 31 -2.50 10.54 16.51
CA GLY A 31 -3.18 11.27 15.44
C GLY A 31 -2.32 11.43 14.20
N TYR A 32 -1.06 11.80 14.38
CA TYR A 32 -0.11 11.96 13.29
C TYR A 32 0.17 10.65 12.55
N THR A 33 0.42 9.57 13.28
CA THR A 33 0.69 8.25 12.67
C THR A 33 -0.51 7.70 11.92
N SER A 34 -1.74 7.91 12.43
CA SER A 34 -2.96 7.54 11.73
C SER A 34 -3.11 8.30 10.41
N ALA A 35 -2.94 9.62 10.43
CA ALA A 35 -2.98 10.44 9.22
C ALA A 35 -1.89 10.06 8.20
N ALA A 36 -0.68 9.75 8.67
CA ALA A 36 0.41 9.30 7.81
C ALA A 36 0.09 7.98 7.10
N LYS A 37 -0.51 7.01 7.80
CA LYS A 37 -0.95 5.73 7.22
C LYS A 37 -2.02 5.94 6.14
N VAL A 38 -3.02 6.79 6.38
CA VAL A 38 -4.05 7.14 5.40
C VAL A 38 -3.43 7.78 4.16
N ASN A 39 -2.53 8.75 4.33
CA ASN A 39 -1.86 9.43 3.22
C ASN A 39 -0.96 8.46 2.41
N SER A 40 -0.28 7.55 3.09
CA SER A 40 0.51 6.51 2.43
C SER A 40 -0.37 5.58 1.59
N SER A 41 -1.52 5.14 2.10
CA SER A 41 -2.49 4.33 1.34
C SER A 41 -3.03 5.08 0.12
N LYS A 42 -3.34 6.37 0.25
CA LYS A 42 -3.75 7.23 -0.88
C LYS A 42 -2.65 7.36 -1.94
N THR A 43 -1.40 7.42 -1.51
CA THR A 43 -0.24 7.49 -2.41
C THR A 43 -0.06 6.18 -3.17
N ILE A 44 -0.15 5.04 -2.49
CA ILE A 44 -0.09 3.72 -3.13
C ILE A 44 -1.20 3.59 -4.18
N HIS A 45 -2.44 3.92 -3.83
CA HIS A 45 -3.55 3.92 -4.78
C HIS A 45 -3.25 4.73 -6.04
N LYS A 46 -2.84 6.01 -5.88
CA LYS A 46 -2.50 6.88 -7.01
C LYS A 46 -1.38 6.31 -7.87
N ASN A 47 -0.36 5.72 -7.24
CA ASN A 47 0.75 5.11 -7.97
C ASN A 47 0.30 3.90 -8.79
N VAL A 48 -0.56 3.05 -8.23
CA VAL A 48 -1.14 1.89 -8.94
C VAL A 48 -1.95 2.38 -10.15
N VAL A 49 -2.86 3.33 -9.96
CA VAL A 49 -3.69 3.90 -11.04
C VAL A 49 -2.81 4.51 -12.14
N LYS A 50 -1.87 5.38 -11.76
CA LYS A 50 -1.00 6.08 -12.72
C LYS A 50 -0.10 5.11 -13.48
N SER A 51 0.51 4.17 -12.80
CA SER A 51 1.40 3.18 -13.41
C SER A 51 0.62 2.29 -14.38
N MET A 52 -0.54 1.76 -13.97
CA MET A 52 -1.34 0.91 -14.83
C MET A 52 -1.89 1.66 -16.04
N SER A 53 -2.37 2.89 -15.86
CA SER A 53 -2.81 3.71 -16.99
C SER A 53 -1.69 3.96 -18.02
N ALA A 54 -0.47 4.17 -17.55
CA ALA A 54 0.69 4.38 -18.43
C ALA A 54 1.10 3.09 -19.14
N GLU A 55 1.12 1.95 -18.41
CA GLU A 55 1.50 0.66 -18.97
C GLU A 55 0.52 0.17 -20.03
N ILE A 56 -0.80 0.31 -19.79
CA ILE A 56 -1.83 -0.08 -20.78
C ILE A 56 -1.72 0.75 -22.05
N LYS A 57 -1.44 2.05 -21.92
CA LYS A 57 -1.26 2.92 -23.10
C LYS A 57 -0.08 2.54 -24.00
N LYS A 58 0.88 1.76 -23.52
CA LYS A 58 1.93 1.20 -24.37
C LYS A 58 1.35 0.28 -25.44
N CYS A 59 0.32 -0.51 -25.11
CA CYS A 59 -0.34 -1.36 -26.07
C CYS A 59 -1.02 -0.56 -27.20
N ASP A 60 -1.64 0.58 -26.87
CA ASP A 60 -2.25 1.49 -27.85
C ASP A 60 -1.20 2.06 -28.81
N LEU A 61 0.05 2.20 -28.34
CA LEU A 61 1.17 2.70 -29.13
C LEU A 61 1.95 1.61 -29.86
N GLY A 62 1.48 0.35 -29.82
CA GLY A 62 2.16 -0.80 -30.43
C GLY A 62 3.46 -1.20 -29.69
N GLN A 63 3.61 -0.82 -28.42
CA GLN A 63 4.73 -1.22 -27.56
C GLN A 63 4.32 -2.40 -26.69
N GLU A 64 5.31 -3.19 -26.27
CA GLU A 64 5.08 -4.32 -25.38
C GLU A 64 4.74 -3.87 -23.95
N LEU A 65 3.78 -4.55 -23.33
CA LEU A 65 3.43 -4.41 -21.92
C LEU A 65 4.12 -5.52 -21.12
N ILE A 66 5.24 -5.20 -20.50
CA ILE A 66 6.04 -6.14 -19.71
C ILE A 66 6.00 -5.72 -18.24
N LEU A 67 5.46 -6.56 -17.36
CA LEU A 67 5.37 -6.32 -15.93
C LEU A 67 6.35 -7.19 -15.15
N LYS A 68 6.73 -6.76 -13.94
CA LYS A 68 7.45 -7.61 -12.98
C LYS A 68 6.54 -8.75 -12.56
N TYR A 69 7.07 -9.97 -12.56
CA TYR A 69 6.29 -11.16 -12.23
C TYR A 69 6.66 -11.74 -10.87
N SER A 70 7.94 -11.80 -10.53
CA SER A 70 8.36 -12.27 -9.23
C SER A 70 9.64 -11.58 -8.75
N PHE A 71 9.86 -11.64 -7.45
CA PHE A 71 11.07 -11.17 -6.80
C PHE A 71 11.63 -12.25 -5.87
N SER A 72 12.88 -12.63 -6.08
CA SER A 72 13.59 -13.56 -5.20
C SER A 72 14.32 -12.79 -4.10
N LYS A 73 13.88 -12.94 -2.86
CA LYS A 73 14.55 -12.32 -1.70
C LYS A 73 15.99 -12.80 -1.52
N ALA A 74 16.27 -14.07 -1.87
CA ALA A 74 17.60 -14.66 -1.70
C ALA A 74 18.64 -14.12 -2.67
N THR A 75 18.24 -13.79 -3.89
CA THR A 75 19.15 -13.37 -4.98
C THR A 75 18.96 -11.93 -5.42
N GLY A 76 17.92 -11.25 -4.96
CA GLY A 76 17.52 -9.92 -5.44
C GLY A 76 17.01 -9.92 -6.89
N LYS A 77 16.86 -11.08 -7.52
CA LYS A 77 16.50 -11.21 -8.94
C LYS A 77 15.01 -10.92 -9.14
N ILE A 78 14.70 -10.08 -10.13
CA ILE A 78 13.35 -9.83 -10.62
C ILE A 78 13.17 -10.60 -11.93
N THR A 79 12.04 -11.29 -12.08
CA THR A 79 11.59 -11.86 -13.35
C THR A 79 10.45 -11.01 -13.91
N TYR A 80 10.29 -11.05 -15.24
CA TYR A 80 9.31 -10.25 -15.95
C TYR A 80 8.34 -11.17 -16.70
N THR A 81 7.13 -10.66 -16.99
CA THR A 81 6.17 -11.33 -17.86
C THR A 81 6.65 -11.31 -19.31
N ASN A 82 6.02 -12.12 -20.16
CA ASN A 82 6.00 -11.87 -21.60
C ASN A 82 5.11 -10.64 -21.89
N ASP A 83 5.01 -10.24 -23.16
CA ASP A 83 4.09 -9.17 -23.55
C ASP A 83 2.64 -9.50 -23.16
N LEU A 84 2.01 -8.60 -22.43
CA LEU A 84 0.63 -8.73 -21.95
C LEU A 84 -0.39 -8.01 -22.83
N CYS A 85 0.01 -7.28 -23.87
CA CYS A 85 -0.92 -6.59 -24.77
C CYS A 85 -1.95 -7.51 -25.43
N PRO A 86 -1.63 -8.77 -25.85
CA PRO A 86 -2.64 -9.69 -26.34
C PRO A 86 -3.76 -9.98 -25.33
N PHE A 87 -3.45 -9.97 -24.01
CA PHE A 87 -4.45 -10.17 -22.95
C PHE A 87 -5.30 -8.91 -22.70
N VAL A 88 -4.74 -7.72 -22.92
CA VAL A 88 -5.48 -6.45 -22.88
C VAL A 88 -6.53 -6.45 -23.98
N ILE A 89 -6.13 -6.78 -25.21
CA ILE A 89 -6.99 -6.78 -26.41
C ILE A 89 -8.04 -7.90 -26.33
N SER A 90 -7.66 -9.10 -25.88
CA SER A 90 -8.57 -10.25 -25.76
C SER A 90 -9.46 -10.24 -24.52
N ASN A 91 -9.34 -9.21 -23.68
CA ASN A 91 -10.07 -9.08 -22.40
C ASN A 91 -9.92 -10.30 -21.47
N ASN A 92 -8.73 -10.93 -21.49
CA ASN A 92 -8.40 -12.05 -20.61
C ASN A 92 -8.04 -11.57 -19.22
N VAL A 93 -9.07 -11.37 -18.43
CA VAL A 93 -9.08 -10.66 -17.15
C VAL A 93 -8.23 -11.30 -16.04
N SER A 94 -8.14 -12.64 -16.01
CA SER A 94 -7.52 -13.34 -14.87
C SER A 94 -6.00 -13.18 -14.86
N GLN A 95 -5.34 -13.38 -16.00
CA GLN A 95 -3.88 -13.25 -16.08
C GLN A 95 -3.42 -11.81 -15.93
N MET A 96 -4.20 -10.87 -16.47
CA MET A 96 -3.91 -9.45 -16.35
C MET A 96 -3.93 -8.98 -14.90
N ALA A 97 -5.00 -9.27 -14.16
CA ALA A 97 -5.13 -8.92 -12.75
C ALA A 97 -3.98 -9.49 -11.91
N GLN A 98 -3.65 -10.76 -12.13
CA GLN A 98 -2.58 -11.44 -11.40
C GLN A 98 -1.21 -10.82 -11.70
N SER A 99 -0.93 -10.49 -12.97
CA SER A 99 0.32 -9.84 -13.37
C SER A 99 0.47 -8.44 -12.74
N ILE A 100 -0.61 -7.66 -12.66
CA ILE A 100 -0.62 -6.35 -11.99
C ILE A 100 -0.30 -6.50 -10.51
N ILE A 101 -0.93 -7.46 -9.81
CA ILE A 101 -0.69 -7.71 -8.40
C ILE A 101 0.77 -8.06 -8.15
N TYR A 102 1.33 -8.96 -8.94
CA TYR A 102 2.75 -9.34 -8.84
C TYR A 102 3.67 -8.15 -9.13
N HIS A 103 3.34 -7.30 -10.11
CA HIS A 103 4.14 -6.14 -10.46
C HIS A 103 4.34 -5.19 -9.27
N PHE A 104 3.31 -4.92 -8.50
CA PHE A 104 3.38 -4.05 -7.33
C PHE A 104 3.93 -4.74 -6.08
N ASN A 105 3.95 -6.07 -6.06
CA ASN A 105 4.47 -6.84 -4.94
C ASN A 105 5.89 -7.43 -5.20
N ALA A 106 6.56 -7.02 -6.27
CA ALA A 106 7.91 -7.48 -6.61
C ALA A 106 8.90 -6.31 -6.82
N PRO A 107 9.59 -5.83 -5.78
CA PRO A 107 9.61 -6.22 -4.36
C PRO A 107 8.30 -5.86 -3.64
N PRO A 108 7.99 -6.51 -2.51
CA PRO A 108 6.71 -6.32 -1.85
C PRO A 108 6.51 -4.87 -1.39
N THR A 109 5.36 -4.30 -1.76
CA THR A 109 4.88 -3.02 -1.23
C THR A 109 4.04 -3.32 0.00
N CYS A 110 4.46 -2.79 1.14
CA CYS A 110 3.81 -3.06 2.42
C CYS A 110 2.54 -2.23 2.60
N ASN A 111 1.49 -2.85 3.13
CA ASN A 111 0.30 -2.14 3.56
C ASN A 111 0.64 -1.24 4.77
N PRO A 112 0.41 0.09 4.69
CA PRO A 112 0.72 1.01 5.79
C PRO A 112 -0.03 0.73 7.10
N HIS A 113 -1.18 0.07 7.02
CA HIS A 113 -1.99 -0.33 8.17
C HIS A 113 -1.74 -1.79 8.59
N GLY A 114 -1.02 -2.56 7.77
CA GLY A 114 -0.72 -3.96 8.03
C GLY A 114 0.28 -4.16 9.18
N LEU A 115 0.15 -5.29 9.86
CA LEU A 115 1.13 -5.77 10.81
C LEU A 115 2.15 -6.67 10.10
N LEU A 116 3.32 -6.79 10.71
CA LEU A 116 4.27 -7.82 10.30
C LEU A 116 3.74 -9.19 10.73
N ASP A 117 3.94 -10.22 9.89
CA ASP A 117 3.69 -11.60 10.29
C ASP A 117 4.76 -12.10 11.27
N GLY A 118 4.57 -13.31 11.82
CA GLY A 118 5.52 -13.91 12.76
C GLY A 118 6.93 -14.15 12.20
N SER A 119 7.13 -14.02 10.89
CA SER A 119 8.40 -14.12 10.19
C SER A 119 8.97 -12.75 9.79
N GLY A 120 8.34 -11.66 10.24
CA GLY A 120 8.76 -10.29 9.92
C GLY A 120 8.40 -9.82 8.51
N ASN A 121 7.54 -10.55 7.77
CA ASN A 121 7.07 -10.09 6.47
C ASN A 121 5.88 -9.14 6.64
N CYS A 122 5.83 -8.09 5.84
CA CYS A 122 4.70 -7.18 5.84
C CYS A 122 3.51 -7.73 5.06
N GLN A 123 2.30 -7.35 5.45
CA GLN A 123 1.12 -7.56 4.60
C GLN A 123 1.27 -6.79 3.30
N GLN A 124 0.92 -7.42 2.19
CA GLN A 124 0.99 -6.79 0.87
C GLN A 124 -0.01 -5.63 0.78
N ALA A 125 0.42 -4.54 0.16
CA ALA A 125 -0.43 -3.38 -0.06
C ALA A 125 -1.36 -3.54 -1.26
N VAL A 126 -1.00 -4.40 -2.23
CA VAL A 126 -1.79 -4.64 -3.44
C VAL A 126 -2.21 -6.10 -3.49
N SER A 127 -3.49 -6.35 -3.66
CA SER A 127 -4.08 -7.70 -3.74
C SER A 127 -5.09 -7.81 -4.88
N GLY A 128 -5.47 -9.04 -5.21
CA GLY A 128 -6.61 -9.31 -6.10
C GLY A 128 -7.87 -9.52 -5.29
N ALA A 129 -8.97 -8.91 -5.72
CA ALA A 129 -10.29 -9.27 -5.23
C ALA A 129 -10.93 -10.29 -6.17
N GLY A 130 -11.58 -11.30 -5.61
CA GLY A 130 -12.47 -12.16 -6.38
C GLY A 130 -13.62 -11.33 -6.99
N ALA A 131 -14.14 -11.79 -8.12
CA ALA A 131 -15.24 -11.12 -8.80
C ALA A 131 -16.41 -10.86 -7.81
N GLY A 132 -16.78 -9.61 -7.65
CA GLY A 132 -17.88 -9.18 -6.79
C GLY A 132 -17.50 -8.60 -5.42
N THR A 133 -16.22 -8.46 -5.08
CA THR A 133 -15.78 -8.03 -3.74
C THR A 133 -15.17 -6.61 -3.74
N ILE A 134 -15.75 -5.69 -4.48
CA ILE A 134 -15.31 -4.29 -4.54
C ILE A 134 -15.47 -3.66 -3.13
N GLY A 135 -14.39 -3.04 -2.63
CA GLY A 135 -14.41 -2.31 -1.36
C GLY A 135 -14.28 -3.16 -0.08
N ASN A 136 -14.16 -4.48 -0.17
CA ASN A 136 -14.02 -5.39 0.99
C ASN A 136 -12.55 -5.64 1.40
N GLY A 137 -11.58 -4.93 0.82
CA GLY A 137 -10.18 -5.01 1.20
C GLY A 137 -9.94 -4.63 2.65
N LYS A 138 -8.82 -5.10 3.19
CA LYS A 138 -8.34 -4.66 4.50
C LYS A 138 -7.99 -3.18 4.45
N LEU A 139 -8.03 -2.53 5.59
CA LEU A 139 -7.62 -1.13 5.69
C LEU A 139 -6.20 -0.93 5.14
N GLY A 140 -6.04 0.05 4.25
CA GLY A 140 -4.78 0.34 3.57
C GLY A 140 -4.44 -0.58 2.38
N GLU A 141 -5.25 -1.59 2.09
CA GLU A 141 -5.07 -2.51 0.98
C GLU A 141 -5.68 -1.95 -0.30
N THR A 142 -4.91 -2.00 -1.38
CA THR A 142 -5.37 -1.67 -2.74
C THR A 142 -5.73 -2.96 -3.45
N GLN A 143 -6.99 -3.11 -3.80
CA GLN A 143 -7.49 -4.25 -4.56
C GLN A 143 -7.50 -3.94 -6.05
N VAL A 144 -7.08 -4.90 -6.87
CA VAL A 144 -7.13 -4.82 -8.33
C VAL A 144 -8.08 -5.89 -8.83
N ILE A 145 -9.11 -5.46 -9.53
CA ILE A 145 -10.15 -6.30 -10.10
C ILE A 145 -10.22 -6.03 -11.60
N VAL A 146 -10.29 -7.08 -12.40
CA VAL A 146 -10.57 -6.92 -13.83
C VAL A 146 -11.95 -7.48 -14.11
N SER A 147 -12.85 -6.65 -14.61
CA SER A 147 -14.24 -7.02 -14.89
C SER A 147 -14.85 -6.11 -15.96
N GLY A 148 -15.61 -6.70 -16.88
CA GLY A 148 -16.36 -5.95 -17.89
C GLY A 148 -15.48 -5.07 -18.80
N GLY A 149 -14.27 -5.52 -19.16
CA GLY A 149 -13.34 -4.74 -19.97
C GLY A 149 -12.69 -3.57 -19.25
N LYS A 150 -12.69 -3.58 -17.90
CA LYS A 150 -12.09 -2.54 -17.06
C LYS A 150 -11.20 -3.14 -16.01
N ILE A 151 -10.12 -2.43 -15.67
CA ILE A 151 -9.37 -2.63 -14.46
C ILE A 151 -9.94 -1.67 -13.41
N ILE A 152 -10.47 -2.21 -12.33
CA ILE A 152 -11.01 -1.46 -11.20
C ILE A 152 -9.97 -1.52 -10.09
N ILE A 153 -9.64 -0.37 -9.52
CA ILE A 153 -8.64 -0.22 -8.47
C ILE A 153 -9.32 0.44 -7.28
N ASP A 154 -9.45 -0.31 -6.20
CA ASP A 154 -10.11 0.13 -4.97
C ASP A 154 -9.11 0.14 -3.82
N THR A 155 -9.17 1.16 -2.97
CA THR A 155 -8.37 1.21 -1.74
C THR A 155 -9.20 1.69 -0.57
N LYS A 156 -9.34 0.86 0.46
CA LYS A 156 -9.95 1.25 1.71
C LYS A 156 -8.95 2.03 2.55
N VAL A 157 -9.08 3.36 2.62
CA VAL A 157 -8.12 4.25 3.30
C VAL A 157 -8.44 4.48 4.76
N LYS A 158 -9.72 4.46 5.12
CA LYS A 158 -10.24 4.45 6.49
C LYS A 158 -11.66 3.87 6.51
N ASP A 159 -12.24 3.68 7.67
CA ASP A 159 -13.61 3.17 7.77
C ASP A 159 -14.59 4.14 7.09
N GLY A 160 -15.37 3.58 6.16
CA GLY A 160 -16.33 4.33 5.34
C GLY A 160 -15.73 5.10 4.17
N GLU A 161 -14.41 5.14 3.97
CA GLU A 161 -13.77 5.83 2.83
C GLU A 161 -13.02 4.82 1.95
N VAL A 162 -13.53 4.62 0.73
CA VAL A 162 -12.91 3.81 -0.32
C VAL A 162 -12.60 4.72 -1.51
N LEU A 163 -11.35 4.70 -1.95
CA LEU A 163 -10.95 5.30 -3.23
C LEU A 163 -11.24 4.29 -4.33
N ASN A 164 -11.90 4.72 -5.39
CA ASN A 164 -12.23 3.90 -6.55
C ASN A 164 -11.79 4.59 -7.83
N ASN A 165 -11.07 3.86 -8.67
CA ASN A 165 -10.73 4.28 -10.03
C ASN A 165 -10.93 3.11 -10.99
N SER A 166 -11.27 3.40 -12.24
CA SER A 166 -11.33 2.39 -13.29
C SER A 166 -10.57 2.83 -14.54
N ILE A 167 -9.91 1.86 -15.18
CA ILE A 167 -9.17 2.04 -16.42
C ILE A 167 -9.85 1.15 -17.45
N GLN A 168 -10.31 1.74 -18.57
CA GLN A 168 -10.94 1.00 -19.67
C GLN A 168 -9.86 0.25 -20.44
N LEU A 169 -10.11 -1.04 -20.69
CA LEU A 169 -9.38 -1.84 -21.67
C LEU A 169 -10.05 -1.65 -23.04
N GLN A 170 -9.28 -1.44 -24.06
CA GLN A 170 -9.79 -1.27 -25.44
C GLN A 170 -9.98 -2.62 -26.13
#